data_84f4e99fb1f19fae4bd2b5c01e35d261
#
_entry.id   84f4e99fb1f19fae4bd2b5c01e35d261
#
_cell.length_a   1.000
_cell.length_b   1.000
_cell.length_c   1.000
_cell.angle_alpha   90.00
_cell.angle_beta   90.00
_cell.angle_gamma   90.00
#
_symmetry.space_group_name_H-M   'P 1'
#
loop_
_entity.id
_entity.type
_entity.pdbx_description
1 polymer ?
#
loop_
_entity_poly.entity_id
_entity_poly.type
_entity_poly.pdbx_seq_one_letter_code
_entity_poly.pdbx_strand_id
1 'polypeptide(L)'
;DFREMGEALGSACAVLRNNAASAGLDADVPTCPGWRVRDLVTHVGVAHRWAAAFVNQGKPRPEAEVTAQAAASDDLLDWFDDGMVEVLNAFASAPPDLALRFFLADPPPPRDAWLRRMVHETVIHAVDAMAARLGRLVSATELWVPTWLASDGIDELLTGTVPRRTDPPALAEGEHVLVHATDAGRAWLLSAGAERTTTVRVDAVKASAVAAHADQVLQGTAAALYLALWNR
;
A
#
# COMPACT_ATOMS: atom_id res chain seq x y z
N ASP A 1 -1.44 -15.17 -4.80
CA ASP A 1 -1.11 -16.08 -3.66
C ASP A 1 0.06 -15.52 -2.83
N PHE A 2 0.46 -16.20 -1.73
CA PHE A 2 1.52 -15.74 -0.82
C PHE A 2 2.88 -15.58 -1.53
N ARG A 3 3.23 -16.49 -2.42
CA ARG A 3 4.49 -16.45 -3.18
C ARG A 3 4.48 -15.27 -4.15
N GLU A 4 3.39 -15.06 -4.88
CA GLU A 4 3.23 -13.92 -5.80
C GLU A 4 3.32 -12.57 -5.06
N MET A 5 2.75 -12.48 -3.85
CA MET A 5 2.91 -11.31 -2.98
C MET A 5 4.37 -11.09 -2.55
N GLY A 6 5.10 -12.15 -2.21
CA GLY A 6 6.52 -12.04 -1.89
C GLY A 6 7.37 -11.56 -3.08
N GLU A 7 7.10 -12.07 -4.28
CA GLU A 7 7.72 -11.62 -5.53
C GLU A 7 7.39 -10.15 -5.83
N ALA A 8 6.13 -9.74 -5.59
CA ALA A 8 5.69 -8.35 -5.74
C ALA A 8 6.40 -7.41 -4.76
N LEU A 9 6.60 -7.83 -3.50
CA LEU A 9 7.37 -7.06 -2.53
C LEU A 9 8.82 -6.83 -3.02
N GLY A 10 9.50 -7.89 -3.44
CA GLY A 10 10.87 -7.79 -3.97
C GLY A 10 10.95 -6.87 -5.20
N SER A 11 9.98 -6.98 -6.11
CA SER A 11 9.89 -6.10 -7.29
C SER A 11 9.69 -4.64 -6.90
N ALA A 12 8.77 -4.36 -5.96
CA ALA A 12 8.50 -3.01 -5.48
C ALA A 12 9.72 -2.39 -4.78
N CYS A 13 10.45 -3.16 -3.98
CA CYS A 13 11.70 -2.73 -3.36
C CYS A 13 12.74 -2.33 -4.42
N ALA A 14 12.93 -3.15 -5.44
CA ALA A 14 13.87 -2.87 -6.53
C ALA A 14 13.47 -1.59 -7.31
N VAL A 15 12.17 -1.40 -7.60
CA VAL A 15 11.66 -0.20 -8.25
C VAL A 15 11.90 1.04 -7.39
N LEU A 16 11.59 0.98 -6.09
CA LEU A 16 11.83 2.08 -5.16
C LEU A 16 13.33 2.44 -5.13
N ARG A 17 14.18 1.48 -4.85
CA ARG A 17 15.64 1.66 -4.73
C ARG A 17 16.24 2.28 -5.99
N ASN A 18 15.89 1.76 -7.18
CA ASN A 18 16.44 2.22 -8.45
C ASN A 18 15.98 3.64 -8.79
N ASN A 19 14.71 3.98 -8.53
CA ASN A 19 14.19 5.33 -8.75
C ASN A 19 14.76 6.32 -7.73
N ALA A 20 14.91 5.93 -6.46
CA ALA A 20 15.56 6.75 -5.43
C ALA A 20 17.02 7.06 -5.79
N ALA A 21 17.79 6.05 -6.23
CA ALA A 21 19.16 6.25 -6.70
C ALA A 21 19.23 7.20 -7.91
N SER A 22 18.30 7.06 -8.85
CA SER A 22 18.26 7.88 -10.07
C SER A 22 17.80 9.31 -9.81
N ALA A 23 16.89 9.53 -8.87
CA ALA A 23 16.43 10.87 -8.48
C ALA A 23 17.49 11.61 -7.67
N GLY A 24 18.25 10.89 -6.84
CA GLY A 24 19.14 11.42 -5.82
C GLY A 24 18.41 11.69 -4.50
N LEU A 25 19.11 11.44 -3.39
CA LEU A 25 18.53 11.48 -2.03
C LEU A 25 17.96 12.85 -1.61
N ASP A 26 18.43 13.93 -2.25
CA ASP A 26 17.98 15.29 -1.95
C ASP A 26 16.83 15.79 -2.85
N ALA A 27 16.39 15.00 -3.83
CA ALA A 27 15.27 15.35 -4.68
C ALA A 27 13.96 15.40 -3.87
N ASP A 28 13.09 16.36 -4.20
CA ASP A 28 11.75 16.46 -3.61
C ASP A 28 10.87 15.30 -4.09
N VAL A 29 9.93 14.87 -3.24
CA VAL A 29 8.91 13.87 -3.58
C VAL A 29 7.59 14.57 -3.85
N PRO A 30 7.17 14.74 -5.13
CA PRO A 30 5.99 15.54 -5.49
C PRO A 30 4.68 15.07 -4.83
N THR A 31 4.58 13.76 -4.57
CA THR A 31 3.42 13.09 -3.97
C THR A 31 3.40 13.15 -2.44
N CYS A 32 4.53 13.51 -1.81
CA CYS A 32 4.67 13.63 -0.35
C CYS A 32 5.22 15.02 0.01
N PRO A 33 4.38 16.07 0.09
CA PRO A 33 4.84 17.41 0.34
C PRO A 33 5.73 17.53 1.59
N GLY A 34 6.89 18.16 1.42
CA GLY A 34 7.88 18.33 2.49
C GLY A 34 8.85 17.14 2.65
N TRP A 35 8.66 16.05 1.91
CA TRP A 35 9.60 14.94 1.90
C TRP A 35 10.62 15.06 0.78
N ARG A 36 11.83 14.60 1.09
CA ARG A 36 12.88 14.29 0.11
C ARG A 36 12.99 12.78 -0.05
N VAL A 37 13.65 12.35 -1.10
CA VAL A 37 13.87 10.92 -1.36
C VAL A 37 14.54 10.21 -0.17
N ARG A 38 15.44 10.88 0.56
CA ARG A 38 16.03 10.33 1.79
C ARG A 38 15.00 10.02 2.87
N ASP A 39 13.98 10.87 3.01
CA ASP A 39 12.91 10.67 3.99
C ASP A 39 12.04 9.48 3.59
N LEU A 40 11.73 9.37 2.29
CA LEU A 40 11.00 8.26 1.72
C LEU A 40 11.72 6.92 1.93
N VAL A 41 13.00 6.85 1.59
CA VAL A 41 13.82 5.64 1.75
C VAL A 41 13.94 5.24 3.22
N THR A 42 14.14 6.23 4.10
CA THR A 42 14.18 6.00 5.56
C THR A 42 12.86 5.44 6.06
N HIS A 43 11.74 6.06 5.68
CA HIS A 43 10.40 5.65 6.09
C HIS A 43 10.11 4.19 5.72
N VAL A 44 10.31 3.81 4.46
CA VAL A 44 10.05 2.43 4.02
C VAL A 44 11.03 1.43 4.65
N GLY A 45 12.30 1.79 4.78
CA GLY A 45 13.29 0.94 5.43
C GLY A 45 13.01 0.72 6.93
N VAL A 46 12.42 1.72 7.61
CA VAL A 46 11.91 1.60 8.99
C VAL A 46 10.70 0.66 9.03
N ALA A 47 9.74 0.84 8.11
CA ALA A 47 8.56 -0.02 8.03
C ALA A 47 8.92 -1.48 7.78
N HIS A 48 9.90 -1.77 6.91
CA HIS A 48 10.40 -3.12 6.65
C HIS A 48 10.98 -3.77 7.91
N ARG A 49 11.87 -3.06 8.62
CA ARG A 49 12.49 -3.58 9.87
C ARG A 49 11.50 -3.73 11.00
N TRP A 50 10.52 -2.82 11.05
CA TRP A 50 9.41 -2.92 12.00
C TRP A 50 8.58 -4.19 11.76
N ALA A 51 8.19 -4.43 10.50
CA ALA A 51 7.41 -5.61 10.11
C ALA A 51 8.21 -6.91 10.32
N ALA A 52 9.48 -6.95 9.91
CA ALA A 52 10.36 -8.10 10.09
C ALA A 52 10.50 -8.48 11.57
N ALA A 53 10.73 -7.50 12.45
CA ALA A 53 10.83 -7.73 13.88
C ALA A 53 9.50 -8.20 14.48
N PHE A 54 8.38 -7.62 14.03
CA PHE A 54 7.06 -8.01 14.49
C PHE A 54 6.71 -9.45 14.08
N VAL A 55 7.00 -9.83 12.83
CA VAL A 55 6.79 -11.21 12.33
C VAL A 55 7.67 -12.22 13.08
N ASN A 56 8.95 -11.90 13.30
CA ASN A 56 9.92 -12.82 13.90
C ASN A 56 9.79 -12.92 15.43
N GLN A 57 9.43 -11.82 16.11
CA GLN A 57 9.55 -11.69 17.58
C GLN A 57 8.22 -11.32 18.27
N GLY A 58 7.14 -11.08 17.52
CA GLY A 58 5.85 -10.63 18.06
C GLY A 58 5.83 -9.18 18.57
N LYS A 59 6.92 -8.44 18.42
CA LYS A 59 7.04 -7.03 18.83
C LYS A 59 7.93 -6.27 17.85
N PRO A 60 7.57 -5.00 17.54
CA PRO A 60 8.38 -4.18 16.64
C PRO A 60 9.65 -3.67 17.35
N ARG A 61 10.64 -3.24 16.56
CA ARG A 61 11.72 -2.38 17.03
C ARG A 61 11.19 -0.96 17.26
N PRO A 62 11.76 -0.22 18.23
CA PRO A 62 11.43 1.20 18.41
C PRO A 62 11.77 1.99 17.13
N GLU A 63 10.82 2.74 16.61
CA GLU A 63 10.99 3.52 15.38
C GLU A 63 12.16 4.50 15.46
N ALA A 64 12.27 5.22 16.59
CA ALA A 64 13.36 6.17 16.80
C ALA A 64 14.77 5.53 16.74
N GLU A 65 14.91 4.29 17.22
CA GLU A 65 16.16 3.54 17.13
C GLU A 65 16.51 3.21 15.68
N VAL A 66 15.55 2.69 14.92
CA VAL A 66 15.74 2.31 13.51
C VAL A 66 16.00 3.55 12.64
N THR A 67 15.31 4.66 12.92
CA THR A 67 15.56 5.95 12.24
C THR A 67 16.97 6.48 12.54
N ALA A 68 17.43 6.34 13.78
CA ALA A 68 18.79 6.74 14.14
C ALA A 68 19.86 5.87 13.42
N GLN A 69 19.59 4.59 13.20
CA GLN A 69 20.47 3.71 12.41
C GLN A 69 20.53 4.17 10.94
N ALA A 70 19.41 4.55 10.34
CA ALA A 70 19.38 5.13 8.99
C ALA A 70 20.23 6.41 8.89
N ALA A 71 20.08 7.30 9.87
CA ALA A 71 20.82 8.56 9.90
C ALA A 71 22.33 8.37 10.15
N ALA A 72 22.74 7.29 10.78
CA ALA A 72 24.13 6.93 11.04
C ALA A 72 24.76 6.07 9.94
N SER A 73 24.00 5.67 8.92
CA SER A 73 24.51 4.84 7.83
C SER A 73 25.38 5.66 6.87
N ASP A 74 26.49 5.08 6.44
CA ASP A 74 27.38 5.66 5.42
C ASP A 74 26.70 5.68 4.04
N ASP A 75 25.86 4.68 3.72
CA ASP A 75 25.03 4.59 2.53
C ASP A 75 23.59 4.21 2.89
N LEU A 76 22.66 5.16 2.67
CA LEU A 76 21.24 4.97 2.99
C LEU A 76 20.57 3.94 2.08
N LEU A 77 21.02 3.81 0.82
CA LEU A 77 20.45 2.84 -0.11
C LEU A 77 20.91 1.41 0.23
N ASP A 78 22.15 1.23 0.65
CA ASP A 78 22.63 -0.07 1.15
C ASP A 78 21.90 -0.44 2.47
N TRP A 79 21.71 0.54 3.36
CA TRP A 79 20.90 0.33 4.57
C TRP A 79 19.44 -0.07 4.21
N PHE A 80 18.86 0.50 3.18
CA PHE A 80 17.54 0.11 2.70
C PHE A 80 17.53 -1.33 2.16
N ASP A 81 18.53 -1.70 1.34
CA ASP A 81 18.69 -3.04 0.77
C ASP A 81 18.79 -4.11 1.88
N ASP A 82 19.52 -3.84 2.95
CA ASP A 82 19.58 -4.72 4.14
C ASP A 82 18.20 -4.93 4.77
N GLY A 83 17.41 -3.86 4.91
CA GLY A 83 16.03 -3.93 5.42
C GLY A 83 15.07 -4.70 4.52
N MET A 84 15.25 -4.58 3.20
CA MET A 84 14.52 -5.37 2.22
C MET A 84 14.82 -6.86 2.39
N VAL A 85 16.09 -7.23 2.50
CA VAL A 85 16.50 -8.63 2.73
C VAL A 85 15.93 -9.15 4.05
N GLU A 86 15.96 -8.34 5.10
CA GLU A 86 15.43 -8.71 6.43
C GLU A 86 13.92 -9.00 6.36
N VAL A 87 13.12 -8.13 5.74
CA VAL A 87 11.66 -8.31 5.66
C VAL A 87 11.26 -9.48 4.76
N LEU A 88 11.94 -9.67 3.63
CA LEU A 88 11.70 -10.81 2.73
C LEU A 88 12.00 -12.14 3.43
N ASN A 89 13.12 -12.23 4.15
CA ASN A 89 13.48 -13.42 4.92
C ASN A 89 12.50 -13.69 6.07
N ALA A 90 12.02 -12.65 6.75
CA ALA A 90 11.03 -12.77 7.81
C ALA A 90 9.74 -13.42 7.29
N PHE A 91 9.21 -12.95 6.16
CA PHE A 91 8.01 -13.55 5.56
C PHE A 91 8.26 -14.94 5.00
N ALA A 92 9.40 -15.17 4.32
CA ALA A 92 9.74 -16.49 3.79
C ALA A 92 9.84 -17.57 4.88
N SER A 93 10.26 -17.19 6.08
CA SER A 93 10.42 -18.08 7.24
C SER A 93 9.18 -18.14 8.13
N ALA A 94 8.20 -17.25 7.95
CA ALA A 94 7.01 -17.17 8.78
C ALA A 94 6.12 -18.42 8.59
N PRO A 95 5.67 -19.07 9.68
CA PRO A 95 4.79 -20.22 9.57
C PRO A 95 3.41 -19.81 9.02
N PRO A 96 2.72 -20.70 8.27
CA PRO A 96 1.39 -20.39 7.72
C PRO A 96 0.33 -20.06 8.78
N ASP A 97 0.47 -20.60 9.98
CA ASP A 97 -0.41 -20.42 11.14
C ASP A 97 0.11 -19.34 12.11
N LEU A 98 0.91 -18.39 11.62
CA LEU A 98 1.46 -17.31 12.42
C LEU A 98 0.37 -16.61 13.24
N ALA A 99 0.51 -16.61 14.56
CA ALA A 99 -0.44 -16.00 15.49
C ALA A 99 -0.04 -14.59 15.88
N LEU A 100 -0.36 -13.62 15.05
CA LEU A 100 -0.13 -12.20 15.30
C LEU A 100 -1.41 -11.38 15.18
N ARG A 101 -1.49 -10.27 15.92
CA ARG A 101 -2.57 -9.29 15.73
C ARG A 101 -2.33 -8.52 14.43
N PHE A 102 -3.41 -8.22 13.74
CA PHE A 102 -3.41 -7.32 12.60
C PHE A 102 -4.38 -6.15 12.82
N PHE A 103 -4.07 -4.99 12.27
CA PHE A 103 -4.77 -3.76 12.64
C PHE A 103 -5.86 -3.32 11.65
N LEU A 104 -5.88 -3.85 10.42
CA LEU A 104 -6.94 -3.55 9.46
C LEU A 104 -8.19 -4.39 9.72
N ALA A 105 -9.33 -3.97 9.15
CA ALA A 105 -10.55 -4.75 9.17
C ALA A 105 -10.51 -5.90 8.16
N ASP A 106 -11.33 -6.93 8.37
CA ASP A 106 -11.51 -8.07 7.46
C ASP A 106 -10.19 -8.64 6.86
N PRO A 107 -9.16 -8.92 7.68
CA PRO A 107 -7.87 -9.35 7.18
C PRO A 107 -7.87 -10.81 6.77
N PRO A 108 -7.02 -11.21 5.80
CA PRO A 108 -6.65 -12.61 5.64
C PRO A 108 -5.89 -13.12 6.90
N PRO A 109 -5.46 -14.42 6.93
CA PRO A 109 -4.63 -14.92 8.02
C PRO A 109 -3.42 -14.01 8.30
N PRO A 110 -2.96 -13.87 9.55
CA PRO A 110 -2.00 -12.83 9.95
C PRO A 110 -0.72 -12.76 9.12
N ARG A 111 -0.13 -13.90 8.74
CA ARG A 111 1.05 -13.93 7.88
C ARG A 111 0.80 -13.24 6.53
N ASP A 112 -0.31 -13.61 5.89
CA ASP A 112 -0.68 -13.10 4.58
C ASP A 112 -1.12 -11.63 4.67
N ALA A 113 -1.81 -11.24 5.76
CA ALA A 113 -2.21 -9.87 6.03
C ALA A 113 -0.99 -8.93 6.17
N TRP A 114 0.03 -9.35 6.93
CA TRP A 114 1.24 -8.56 7.13
C TRP A 114 2.07 -8.44 5.84
N LEU A 115 2.21 -9.55 5.08
CA LEU A 115 2.86 -9.51 3.77
C LEU A 115 2.13 -8.57 2.81
N ARG A 116 0.80 -8.71 2.69
CA ARG A 116 -0.05 -7.86 1.86
C ARG A 116 0.15 -6.37 2.19
N ARG A 117 0.12 -6.02 3.48
CA ARG A 117 0.35 -4.63 3.92
C ARG A 117 1.72 -4.12 3.49
N MET A 118 2.78 -4.92 3.66
CA MET A 118 4.13 -4.51 3.27
C MET A 118 4.27 -4.37 1.76
N VAL A 119 3.61 -5.21 0.99
CA VAL A 119 3.55 -5.06 -0.47
C VAL A 119 2.95 -3.72 -0.86
N HIS A 120 1.75 -3.38 -0.36
CA HIS A 120 1.08 -2.14 -0.77
C HIS A 120 1.77 -0.89 -0.22
N GLU A 121 2.33 -0.95 0.99
CA GLU A 121 3.18 0.10 1.53
C GLU A 121 4.37 0.38 0.61
N THR A 122 5.10 -0.67 0.24
CA THR A 122 6.28 -0.54 -0.61
C THR A 122 5.93 -0.12 -2.04
N VAL A 123 4.85 -0.66 -2.62
CA VAL A 123 4.39 -0.29 -3.96
C VAL A 123 4.04 1.19 -4.06
N ILE A 124 3.27 1.72 -3.13
CA ILE A 124 2.89 3.14 -3.15
C ILE A 124 4.11 4.04 -3.01
N HIS A 125 5.03 3.70 -2.14
CA HIS A 125 6.25 4.47 -1.98
C HIS A 125 7.26 4.27 -3.13
N ALA A 126 7.20 3.16 -3.85
CA ALA A 126 7.92 3.03 -5.12
C ALA A 126 7.34 3.94 -6.22
N VAL A 127 6.02 4.16 -6.24
CA VAL A 127 5.39 5.20 -7.09
C VAL A 127 5.88 6.59 -6.68
N ASP A 128 6.00 6.88 -5.39
CA ASP A 128 6.55 8.16 -4.89
C ASP A 128 8.00 8.38 -5.34
N ALA A 129 8.83 7.32 -5.31
CA ALA A 129 10.20 7.40 -5.83
C ALA A 129 10.25 7.60 -7.36
N MET A 130 9.33 6.99 -8.11
CA MET A 130 9.17 7.24 -9.54
C MET A 130 8.77 8.69 -9.80
N ALA A 131 7.82 9.24 -9.03
CA ALA A 131 7.39 10.63 -9.15
C ALA A 131 8.56 11.59 -8.87
N ALA A 132 9.38 11.31 -7.86
CA ALA A 132 10.59 12.08 -7.55
C ALA A 132 11.59 12.07 -8.72
N ARG A 133 11.86 10.90 -9.34
CA ARG A 133 12.73 10.78 -10.51
C ARG A 133 12.18 11.52 -11.72
N LEU A 134 10.87 11.50 -11.93
CA LEU A 134 10.20 12.15 -13.06
C LEU A 134 9.96 13.65 -12.83
N GLY A 135 10.01 14.13 -11.61
CA GLY A 135 9.61 15.49 -11.22
C GLY A 135 8.11 15.78 -11.41
N ARG A 136 7.27 14.74 -11.52
CA ARG A 136 5.82 14.85 -11.72
C ARG A 136 5.10 13.59 -11.23
N LEU A 137 3.77 13.63 -11.19
CA LEU A 137 2.97 12.44 -10.89
C LEU A 137 3.15 11.34 -11.95
N VAL A 138 3.06 10.10 -11.50
CA VAL A 138 3.09 8.90 -12.36
C VAL A 138 1.70 8.69 -12.96
N SER A 139 1.62 8.49 -14.28
CA SER A 139 0.35 8.15 -14.92
C SER A 139 0.03 6.67 -14.78
N ALA A 140 -1.27 6.32 -14.87
CA ALA A 140 -1.70 4.92 -14.80
C ALA A 140 -1.08 4.03 -15.88
N THR A 141 -0.71 4.59 -17.02
CA THR A 141 -0.05 3.86 -18.12
C THR A 141 1.44 3.63 -17.91
N GLU A 142 2.05 4.35 -16.97
CA GLU A 142 3.46 4.17 -16.58
C GLU A 142 3.60 3.24 -15.36
N LEU A 143 2.49 2.91 -14.71
CA LEU A 143 2.50 2.05 -13.53
C LEU A 143 2.88 0.61 -13.93
N TRP A 144 3.95 0.07 -13.34
CA TRP A 144 4.42 -1.31 -13.59
C TRP A 144 3.59 -2.37 -12.86
N VAL A 145 2.70 -1.96 -11.97
CA VAL A 145 1.92 -2.83 -11.10
C VAL A 145 0.88 -3.59 -11.92
N PRO A 146 0.84 -4.93 -11.85
CA PRO A 146 -0.16 -5.70 -12.61
C PRO A 146 -1.57 -5.48 -12.07
N THR A 147 -2.57 -5.63 -12.93
CA THR A 147 -3.99 -5.38 -12.63
C THR A 147 -4.46 -6.08 -11.36
N TRP A 148 -4.04 -7.35 -11.15
CA TRP A 148 -4.43 -8.11 -9.95
C TRP A 148 -3.91 -7.45 -8.66
N LEU A 149 -2.68 -6.94 -8.67
CA LEU A 149 -2.06 -6.32 -7.51
C LEU A 149 -2.65 -4.92 -7.23
N ALA A 150 -2.86 -4.12 -8.27
CA ALA A 150 -3.54 -2.84 -8.14
C ALA A 150 -4.96 -3.02 -7.57
N SER A 151 -5.71 -3.99 -8.09
CA SER A 151 -7.03 -4.34 -7.59
C SER A 151 -7.02 -4.87 -6.15
N ASP A 152 -5.98 -5.62 -5.76
CA ASP A 152 -5.81 -6.08 -4.39
C ASP A 152 -5.52 -4.92 -3.43
N GLY A 153 -4.73 -3.94 -3.84
CA GLY A 153 -4.47 -2.74 -3.03
C GLY A 153 -5.68 -1.82 -2.88
N ILE A 154 -6.54 -1.75 -3.89
CA ILE A 154 -7.85 -1.09 -3.77
C ILE A 154 -8.70 -1.83 -2.72
N ASP A 155 -8.73 -3.16 -2.78
CA ASP A 155 -9.48 -3.98 -1.83
C ASP A 155 -8.97 -3.79 -0.39
N GLU A 156 -7.64 -3.82 -0.16
CA GLU A 156 -7.06 -3.57 1.18
C GLU A 156 -7.44 -2.18 1.70
N LEU A 157 -7.34 -1.15 0.87
CA LEU A 157 -7.70 0.21 1.25
C LEU A 157 -9.18 0.32 1.63
N LEU A 158 -10.06 -0.14 0.75
CA LEU A 158 -11.50 0.07 0.90
C LEU A 158 -12.12 -0.83 1.97
N THR A 159 -11.69 -2.09 2.09
CA THR A 159 -12.28 -3.03 3.06
C THR A 159 -11.50 -3.09 4.38
N GLY A 160 -10.21 -2.79 4.36
CA GLY A 160 -9.35 -2.86 5.53
C GLY A 160 -9.15 -1.52 6.24
N THR A 161 -8.75 -0.49 5.48
CA THR A 161 -8.37 0.81 6.04
C THR A 161 -9.59 1.72 6.27
N VAL A 162 -10.42 1.91 5.24
CA VAL A 162 -11.57 2.85 5.30
C VAL A 162 -12.50 2.57 6.48
N PRO A 163 -12.91 1.33 6.80
CA PRO A 163 -13.81 1.08 7.93
C PRO A 163 -13.21 1.37 9.30
N ARG A 164 -11.90 1.56 9.37
CA ARG A 164 -11.19 1.82 10.64
C ARG A 164 -10.78 3.29 10.81
N ARG A 165 -11.00 4.12 9.81
CA ARG A 165 -10.66 5.54 9.90
C ARG A 165 -11.55 6.25 10.91
N THR A 166 -10.95 7.12 11.70
CA THR A 166 -11.65 8.06 12.57
C THR A 166 -12.03 9.35 11.84
N ASP A 167 -11.39 9.61 10.71
CA ASP A 167 -11.68 10.64 9.73
C ASP A 167 -12.16 9.98 8.42
N PRO A 168 -13.42 9.54 8.33
CA PRO A 168 -13.93 8.84 7.16
C PRO A 168 -13.89 9.74 5.92
N PRO A 169 -13.96 9.17 4.71
CA PRO A 169 -14.16 9.96 3.50
C PRO A 169 -15.29 10.97 3.70
N ALA A 170 -15.17 12.15 3.10
CA ALA A 170 -16.17 13.22 3.21
C ALA A 170 -17.46 12.86 2.43
N LEU A 171 -18.17 11.84 2.91
CA LEU A 171 -19.44 11.37 2.39
C LEU A 171 -20.55 11.77 3.38
N ALA A 172 -21.69 12.20 2.86
CA ALA A 172 -22.86 12.46 3.69
C ALA A 172 -23.42 11.14 4.26
N GLU A 173 -23.98 11.19 5.47
CA GLU A 173 -24.64 10.02 6.06
C GLU A 173 -25.72 9.45 5.11
N GLY A 174 -25.68 8.16 4.86
CA GLY A 174 -26.55 7.45 3.92
C GLY A 174 -26.09 7.49 2.47
N GLU A 175 -25.02 8.22 2.13
CA GLU A 175 -24.47 8.26 0.78
C GLU A 175 -23.77 6.94 0.42
N HIS A 176 -23.94 6.54 -0.84
CA HIS A 176 -23.35 5.33 -1.42
C HIS A 176 -22.41 5.66 -2.59
N VAL A 177 -21.19 5.14 -2.54
CA VAL A 177 -20.20 5.29 -3.62
C VAL A 177 -19.81 3.92 -4.15
N LEU A 178 -20.02 3.70 -5.45
CA LEU A 178 -19.50 2.51 -6.12
C LEU A 178 -18.13 2.78 -6.72
N VAL A 179 -17.13 1.98 -6.34
CA VAL A 179 -15.81 1.93 -6.98
C VAL A 179 -15.77 0.69 -7.88
N HIS A 180 -15.49 0.86 -9.18
CA HIS A 180 -15.50 -0.23 -10.15
C HIS A 180 -14.21 -0.27 -10.99
N ALA A 181 -13.36 -1.26 -10.74
CA ALA A 181 -12.16 -1.58 -11.52
C ALA A 181 -12.58 -2.45 -12.72
N THR A 182 -12.77 -1.81 -13.87
CA THR A 182 -13.41 -2.43 -15.05
C THR A 182 -12.55 -3.52 -15.71
N ASP A 183 -11.23 -3.38 -15.68
CA ASP A 183 -10.26 -4.33 -16.22
C ASP A 183 -9.93 -5.48 -15.27
N ALA A 184 -10.26 -5.32 -13.97
CA ALA A 184 -10.07 -6.35 -12.93
C ALA A 184 -11.33 -7.18 -12.67
N GLY A 185 -12.49 -6.77 -13.21
CA GLY A 185 -13.77 -7.40 -12.92
C GLY A 185 -14.15 -7.33 -11.44
N ARG A 186 -13.79 -6.27 -10.73
CA ARG A 186 -14.04 -6.10 -9.29
C ARG A 186 -14.68 -4.75 -8.99
N ALA A 187 -15.60 -4.76 -8.04
CA ALA A 187 -16.24 -3.55 -7.57
C ALA A 187 -16.46 -3.55 -6.05
N TRP A 188 -16.57 -2.37 -5.47
CA TRP A 188 -16.80 -2.15 -4.05
C TRP A 188 -17.85 -1.07 -3.85
N LEU A 189 -18.81 -1.32 -2.98
CA LEU A 189 -19.81 -0.34 -2.56
C LEU A 189 -19.44 0.17 -1.16
N LEU A 190 -19.15 1.45 -1.09
CA LEU A 190 -18.97 2.16 0.18
C LEU A 190 -20.32 2.74 0.59
N SER A 191 -20.64 2.63 1.87
CA SER A 191 -21.86 3.19 2.46
C SER A 191 -21.49 4.00 3.70
N ALA A 192 -21.78 5.29 3.69
CA ALA A 192 -21.53 6.18 4.79
C ALA A 192 -22.59 6.00 5.89
N GLY A 193 -22.20 5.52 7.04
CA GLY A 193 -23.04 5.47 8.25
C GLY A 193 -22.73 6.62 9.18
N ALA A 194 -23.56 6.77 10.24
CA ALA A 194 -23.41 7.84 11.22
C ALA A 194 -22.04 7.86 11.94
N GLU A 195 -21.45 6.69 12.17
CA GLU A 195 -20.19 6.59 12.92
C GLU A 195 -18.99 6.18 12.03
N ARG A 196 -19.26 5.44 10.96
CA ARG A 196 -18.20 4.89 10.10
C ARG A 196 -18.71 4.59 8.70
N THR A 197 -17.79 4.58 7.75
CA THR A 197 -18.03 4.05 6.41
C THR A 197 -17.83 2.54 6.41
N THR A 198 -18.76 1.81 5.79
CA THR A 198 -18.64 0.37 5.54
C THR A 198 -18.37 0.12 4.08
N THR A 199 -17.71 -1.00 3.75
CA THR A 199 -17.44 -1.39 2.37
C THR A 199 -17.82 -2.85 2.15
N VAL A 200 -18.52 -3.10 1.05
CA VAL A 200 -18.91 -4.44 0.60
C VAL A 200 -18.33 -4.71 -0.78
N ARG A 201 -17.72 -5.88 -0.98
CA ARG A 201 -17.30 -6.33 -2.30
C ARG A 201 -18.53 -6.65 -3.14
N VAL A 202 -18.60 -6.11 -4.35
CA VAL A 202 -19.70 -6.30 -5.30
C VAL A 202 -19.22 -7.19 -6.43
N ASP A 203 -20.02 -8.18 -6.79
CA ASP A 203 -19.79 -8.97 -8.00
C ASP A 203 -19.83 -8.07 -9.23
N ALA A 204 -18.81 -8.16 -10.09
CA ALA A 204 -18.70 -7.32 -11.28
C ALA A 204 -19.93 -7.42 -12.21
N VAL A 205 -20.56 -8.59 -12.30
CA VAL A 205 -21.79 -8.80 -13.06
C VAL A 205 -22.94 -7.94 -12.51
N LYS A 206 -22.92 -7.65 -11.22
CA LYS A 206 -23.93 -6.82 -10.54
C LYS A 206 -23.54 -5.34 -10.49
N ALA A 207 -22.32 -4.97 -10.87
CA ALA A 207 -21.82 -3.60 -10.72
C ALA A 207 -22.71 -2.57 -11.44
N SER A 208 -23.19 -2.87 -12.65
CA SER A 208 -24.07 -1.96 -13.39
C SER A 208 -25.44 -1.75 -12.70
N ALA A 209 -25.99 -2.80 -12.09
CA ALA A 209 -27.25 -2.69 -11.35
C ALA A 209 -27.05 -1.90 -10.05
N VAL A 210 -25.93 -2.10 -9.35
CA VAL A 210 -25.58 -1.34 -8.14
C VAL A 210 -25.29 0.12 -8.48
N ALA A 211 -24.62 0.39 -9.61
CA ALA A 211 -24.34 1.74 -10.09
C ALA A 211 -25.60 2.59 -10.28
N ALA A 212 -26.72 1.96 -10.69
CA ALA A 212 -28.00 2.64 -10.88
C ALA A 212 -28.63 3.16 -9.57
N HIS A 213 -28.14 2.69 -8.42
CA HIS A 213 -28.63 3.05 -7.08
C HIS A 213 -27.55 3.70 -6.19
N ALA A 214 -26.33 3.84 -6.70
CA ALA A 214 -25.26 4.56 -6.00
C ALA A 214 -25.39 6.07 -6.28
N ASP A 215 -25.10 6.89 -5.27
CA ASP A 215 -25.12 8.35 -5.40
C ASP A 215 -23.94 8.82 -6.25
N GLN A 216 -22.81 8.12 -6.17
CA GLN A 216 -21.62 8.39 -6.98
C GLN A 216 -21.02 7.09 -7.52
N VAL A 217 -20.43 7.17 -8.70
CA VAL A 217 -19.71 6.05 -9.33
C VAL A 217 -18.31 6.50 -9.72
N LEU A 218 -17.30 5.85 -9.15
CA LEU A 218 -15.91 6.00 -9.52
C LEU A 218 -15.48 4.76 -10.29
N GLN A 219 -15.26 4.87 -11.60
CA GLN A 219 -14.87 3.73 -12.43
C GLN A 219 -13.66 4.03 -13.30
N GLY A 220 -12.86 3.00 -13.55
CA GLY A 220 -11.65 3.09 -14.37
C GLY A 220 -10.87 1.79 -14.38
N THR A 221 -9.65 1.83 -14.91
CA THR A 221 -8.72 0.70 -14.77
C THR A 221 -8.27 0.58 -13.31
N ALA A 222 -7.90 -0.63 -12.89
CA ALA A 222 -7.37 -0.86 -11.54
C ALA A 222 -6.16 0.03 -11.25
N ALA A 223 -5.26 0.21 -12.23
CA ALA A 223 -4.11 1.11 -12.09
C ALA A 223 -4.52 2.57 -11.82
N ALA A 224 -5.47 3.10 -12.59
CA ALA A 224 -5.93 4.49 -12.40
C ALA A 224 -6.64 4.69 -11.05
N LEU A 225 -7.49 3.74 -10.67
CA LEU A 225 -8.19 3.78 -9.39
C LEU A 225 -7.24 3.61 -8.21
N TYR A 226 -6.24 2.72 -8.33
CA TYR A 226 -5.23 2.51 -7.30
C TYR A 226 -4.47 3.80 -7.01
N LEU A 227 -3.95 4.47 -8.04
CA LEU A 227 -3.26 5.75 -7.88
C LEU A 227 -4.20 6.82 -7.28
N ALA A 228 -5.40 6.99 -7.83
CA ALA A 228 -6.34 8.01 -7.37
C ALA A 228 -6.76 7.81 -5.92
N LEU A 229 -7.07 6.59 -5.50
CA LEU A 229 -7.50 6.28 -4.14
C LEU A 229 -6.36 6.42 -3.10
N TRP A 230 -5.10 6.24 -3.53
CA TRP A 230 -3.92 6.49 -2.72
C TRP A 230 -3.39 7.93 -2.86
N ASN A 231 -4.13 8.80 -3.56
CA ASN A 231 -3.77 10.20 -3.79
C ASN A 231 -2.41 10.36 -4.50
N ARG A 232 -2.20 9.58 -5.57
CA ARG A 232 -0.99 9.54 -6.39
C ARG A 232 -1.28 9.81 -7.87
#